data_e53190345cfd9b8c33b96c530db162a2
#
_entry.id   e53190345cfd9b8c33b96c530db162a2
#
_cell.length_a   1.000
_cell.length_b   1.000
_cell.length_c   1.000
_cell.angle_alpha   90.00
_cell.angle_beta   90.00
_cell.angle_gamma   90.00
#
_symmetry.space_group_name_H-M   'P 1'
#
loop_
_entity.id
_entity.type
_entity.pdbx_description
1 polymer ?
#
loop_
_entity_poly.entity_id
_entity_poly.type
_entity_poly.pdbx_seq_one_letter_code
_entity_poly.pdbx_strand_id
1 'polypeptide(L)'
;MQFNVYFLGIGGIGMSALARYFLHEGRRVAGYDRVRSHLTDQIEAEGAVVHYEEDPALIPVDFRDPATTIVVYTPAVPADHAELRWFRQNGFEIVKRSQMLGYLSQGKFVIAVAGTHGKTTTTTLVAWLNHRVTGGGSAFLGGISRNFSSNLVLGRGRRLAVEADEFDRSFLRLWP
;
A
#
# COMPACT_ATOMS: atom_id res chain seq x y z
N MET A 1 -18.30 -5.92 0.61
CA MET A 1 -18.43 -4.72 1.47
C MET A 1 -17.50 -3.64 0.98
N GLN A 2 -17.98 -2.39 0.96
CA GLN A 2 -17.17 -1.24 0.58
C GLN A 2 -16.55 -0.69 1.87
N PHE A 3 -15.22 -0.71 2.00
CA PHE A 3 -14.50 -0.20 3.16
C PHE A 3 -13.57 0.94 2.75
N ASN A 4 -13.31 1.85 3.66
CA ASN A 4 -12.34 2.92 3.55
C ASN A 4 -10.96 2.43 4.03
N VAL A 5 -9.88 3.01 3.54
CA VAL A 5 -8.54 2.63 3.97
C VAL A 5 -7.79 3.85 4.48
N TYR A 6 -7.36 3.78 5.73
CA TYR A 6 -6.55 4.82 6.35
C TYR A 6 -5.10 4.35 6.50
N PHE A 7 -4.15 5.19 6.10
CA PHE A 7 -2.73 4.84 6.10
C PHE A 7 -1.93 5.68 7.10
N LEU A 8 -1.17 5.02 7.96
CA LEU A 8 -0.15 5.65 8.79
C LEU A 8 1.22 5.46 8.15
N GLY A 9 1.84 6.56 7.70
CA GLY A 9 3.05 6.56 6.86
C GLY A 9 2.74 6.39 5.38
N ILE A 10 1.70 7.08 4.87
CA ILE A 10 1.17 6.92 3.51
C ILE A 10 2.18 7.22 2.40
N GLY A 11 3.16 8.12 2.64
CA GLY A 11 4.19 8.53 1.68
C GLY A 11 5.33 7.51 1.50
N GLY A 12 5.39 6.46 2.33
CA GLY A 12 6.37 5.40 2.14
C GLY A 12 6.20 4.69 0.79
N ILE A 13 7.31 4.22 0.16
CA ILE A 13 7.28 3.66 -1.21
C ILE A 13 6.27 2.52 -1.37
N GLY A 14 6.20 1.58 -0.45
CA GLY A 14 5.23 0.48 -0.50
C GLY A 14 3.83 0.86 -0.01
N MET A 15 3.72 1.88 0.85
CA MET A 15 2.43 2.38 1.36
C MET A 15 1.71 3.19 0.29
N SER A 16 2.44 4.07 -0.40
CA SER A 16 1.90 4.87 -1.51
C SER A 16 1.40 4.00 -2.65
N ALA A 17 2.08 2.91 -2.97
CA ALA A 17 1.61 1.96 -3.97
C ALA A 17 0.29 1.30 -3.56
N LEU A 18 0.13 0.91 -2.28
CA LEU A 18 -1.13 0.37 -1.76
C LEU A 18 -2.25 1.43 -1.77
N ALA A 19 -1.97 2.64 -1.32
CA ALA A 19 -2.92 3.75 -1.31
C ALA A 19 -3.48 4.02 -2.73
N ARG A 20 -2.60 4.12 -3.72
CA ARG A 20 -2.96 4.29 -5.13
C ARG A 20 -3.75 3.10 -5.69
N TYR A 21 -3.39 1.88 -5.31
CA TYR A 21 -4.16 0.70 -5.68
C TYR A 21 -5.61 0.78 -5.18
N PHE A 22 -5.81 1.15 -3.92
CA PHE A 22 -7.17 1.28 -3.36
C PHE A 22 -7.95 2.44 -3.96
N LEU A 23 -7.32 3.57 -4.27
CA LEU A 23 -7.96 4.66 -5.03
C LEU A 23 -8.45 4.17 -6.39
N HIS A 24 -7.62 3.40 -7.11
CA HIS A 24 -7.99 2.83 -8.40
C HIS A 24 -9.16 1.81 -8.30
N GLU A 25 -9.23 1.08 -7.19
CA GLU A 25 -10.36 0.18 -6.88
C GLU A 25 -11.62 0.96 -6.41
N GLY A 26 -11.62 2.29 -6.47
CA GLY A 26 -12.74 3.14 -6.08
C GLY A 26 -12.97 3.22 -4.58
N ARG A 27 -11.94 2.93 -3.76
CA ARG A 27 -12.01 3.09 -2.31
C ARG A 27 -11.67 4.52 -1.91
N ARG A 28 -12.26 4.97 -0.81
CA ARG A 28 -11.80 6.20 -0.16
C ARG A 28 -10.50 5.93 0.58
N VAL A 29 -9.54 6.80 0.41
CA VAL A 29 -8.22 6.70 1.02
C VAL A 29 -7.90 8.00 1.75
N ALA A 30 -7.43 7.87 2.97
CA ALA A 30 -6.83 8.97 3.73
C ALA A 30 -5.60 8.46 4.49
N GLY A 31 -4.83 9.38 5.03
CA GLY A 31 -3.71 8.97 5.85
C GLY A 31 -2.86 10.12 6.35
N TYR A 32 -1.90 9.73 7.16
CA TYR A 32 -0.88 10.58 7.75
C TYR A 32 0.50 10.24 7.17
N ASP A 33 1.30 11.25 6.95
CA ASP A 33 2.76 11.11 6.82
C ASP A 33 3.46 12.27 7.53
N ARG A 34 4.64 12.02 8.05
CA ARG A 34 5.42 13.06 8.74
C ARG A 34 5.98 14.10 7.78
N VAL A 35 6.20 13.72 6.52
CA VAL A 35 6.90 14.55 5.54
C VAL A 35 6.13 14.59 4.22
N ARG A 36 5.87 15.80 3.75
CA ARG A 36 5.34 16.01 2.40
C ARG A 36 6.40 15.62 1.37
N SER A 37 6.01 14.87 0.35
CA SER A 37 6.90 14.34 -0.67
C SER A 37 6.20 14.27 -2.02
N HIS A 38 6.95 14.05 -3.09
CA HIS A 38 6.36 13.81 -4.42
C HIS A 38 5.34 12.64 -4.42
N LEU A 39 5.57 11.61 -3.59
CA LEU A 39 4.62 10.49 -3.49
C LEU A 39 3.31 10.90 -2.81
N THR A 40 3.37 11.71 -1.74
CA THR A 40 2.16 12.22 -1.10
C THR A 40 1.42 13.20 -2.00
N ASP A 41 2.12 14.11 -2.70
CA ASP A 41 1.50 15.00 -3.68
C ASP A 41 0.78 14.21 -4.79
N GLN A 42 1.37 13.10 -5.25
CA GLN A 42 0.76 12.24 -6.26
C GLN A 42 -0.51 11.56 -5.73
N ILE A 43 -0.49 11.05 -4.52
CA ILE A 43 -1.66 10.37 -3.91
C ILE A 43 -2.78 11.39 -3.66
N GLU A 44 -2.46 12.62 -3.22
CA GLU A 44 -3.42 13.71 -3.05
C GLU A 44 -4.06 14.09 -4.40
N ALA A 45 -3.25 14.18 -5.46
CA ALA A 45 -3.75 14.45 -6.82
C ALA A 45 -4.65 13.33 -7.37
N GLU A 46 -4.45 12.09 -6.90
CA GLU A 46 -5.28 10.93 -7.23
C GLU A 46 -6.55 10.83 -6.35
N GLY A 47 -6.73 11.72 -5.37
CA GLY A 47 -7.95 11.87 -4.58
C GLY A 47 -7.88 11.39 -3.13
N ALA A 48 -6.71 11.10 -2.58
CA ALA A 48 -6.57 10.82 -1.15
C ALA A 48 -6.57 12.11 -0.32
N VAL A 49 -6.98 12.00 0.93
CA VAL A 49 -6.84 13.08 1.93
C VAL A 49 -5.63 12.78 2.79
N VAL A 50 -4.60 13.62 2.71
CA VAL A 50 -3.36 13.45 3.47
C VAL A 50 -3.16 14.63 4.42
N HIS A 51 -2.72 14.35 5.64
CA HIS A 51 -2.26 15.38 6.58
C HIS A 51 -0.86 15.04 7.13
N TYR A 52 -0.19 16.03 7.70
CA TYR A 52 1.23 15.95 8.04
C TYR A 52 1.51 16.24 9.52
N GLU A 53 0.48 16.52 10.29
CA GLU A 53 0.55 16.71 11.73
C GLU A 53 0.00 15.47 12.43
N GLU A 54 0.69 15.03 13.49
CA GLU A 54 0.28 13.89 14.31
C GLU A 54 -0.84 14.31 15.27
N ASP A 55 -2.07 14.35 14.77
CA ASP A 55 -3.24 14.74 15.55
C ASP A 55 -4.47 13.90 15.15
N PRO A 56 -5.05 13.10 16.07
CA PRO A 56 -6.30 12.37 15.82
C PRO A 56 -7.48 13.25 15.42
N ALA A 57 -7.45 14.56 15.73
CA ALA A 57 -8.50 15.48 15.31
C ALA A 57 -8.52 15.71 13.79
N LEU A 58 -7.40 15.48 13.10
CA LEU A 58 -7.27 15.62 11.65
C LEU A 58 -7.75 14.39 10.86
N ILE A 59 -8.04 13.28 11.53
CA ILE A 59 -8.63 12.11 10.87
C ILE A 59 -9.99 12.53 10.29
N PRO A 60 -10.20 12.38 8.96
CA PRO A 60 -11.46 12.78 8.35
C PRO A 60 -12.66 11.99 8.91
N VAL A 61 -13.81 12.64 9.03
CA VAL A 61 -15.03 12.07 9.63
C VAL A 61 -15.42 10.73 8.99
N ASP A 62 -15.28 10.62 7.68
CA ASP A 62 -15.60 9.40 6.93
C ASP A 62 -14.73 8.18 7.31
N PHE A 63 -13.61 8.40 8.02
CA PHE A 63 -12.67 7.35 8.46
C PHE A 63 -12.73 7.06 9.95
N ARG A 64 -13.69 7.63 10.67
CA ARG A 64 -13.83 7.48 12.13
C ARG A 64 -14.77 6.35 12.55
N ASP A 65 -15.31 5.59 11.62
CA ASP A 65 -16.16 4.43 11.88
C ASP A 65 -15.36 3.13 11.74
N PRO A 66 -15.15 2.37 12.84
CA PRO A 66 -14.41 1.11 12.83
C PRO A 66 -15.11 0.00 12.02
N ALA A 67 -16.42 0.10 11.78
CA ALA A 67 -17.15 -0.87 10.97
C ALA A 67 -16.86 -0.74 9.47
N THR A 68 -16.38 0.41 9.03
CA THR A 68 -16.19 0.73 7.61
C THR A 68 -14.76 1.12 7.26
N THR A 69 -13.84 1.18 8.22
CA THR A 69 -12.46 1.64 7.97
C THR A 69 -11.43 0.61 8.43
N ILE A 70 -10.50 0.28 7.55
CA ILE A 70 -9.31 -0.52 7.86
C ILE A 70 -8.10 0.41 7.94
N VAL A 71 -7.30 0.25 8.98
CA VAL A 71 -6.08 1.03 9.18
C VAL A 71 -4.86 0.22 8.77
N VAL A 72 -4.06 0.76 7.87
CA VAL A 72 -2.80 0.16 7.42
C VAL A 72 -1.63 0.95 7.96
N TYR A 73 -0.67 0.28 8.59
CA TYR A 73 0.53 0.94 9.10
C TYR A 73 1.81 0.23 8.69
N THR A 74 2.92 0.95 8.76
CA THR A 74 4.28 0.42 8.59
C THR A 74 5.01 0.34 9.92
N PRO A 75 5.94 -0.62 10.14
CA PRO A 75 6.75 -0.68 11.35
C PRO A 75 7.59 0.59 11.64
N ALA A 76 7.76 1.48 10.65
CA ALA A 76 8.41 2.78 10.85
C ALA A 76 7.58 3.76 11.70
N VAL A 77 6.28 3.53 11.86
CA VAL A 77 5.41 4.33 12.73
C VAL A 77 5.61 3.89 14.18
N PRO A 78 5.98 4.79 15.10
CA PRO A 78 6.19 4.46 16.50
C PRO A 78 4.93 3.88 17.15
N ALA A 79 5.12 2.99 18.13
CA ALA A 79 3.99 2.34 18.81
C ALA A 79 3.15 3.32 19.65
N ASP A 80 3.75 4.46 20.05
CA ASP A 80 3.16 5.55 20.81
C ASP A 80 2.58 6.67 19.93
N HIS A 81 2.59 6.52 18.61
CA HIS A 81 1.97 7.45 17.66
C HIS A 81 0.52 7.72 18.03
N ALA A 82 0.12 9.00 18.15
CA ALA A 82 -1.16 9.41 18.70
C ALA A 82 -2.35 8.80 17.94
N GLU A 83 -2.34 8.85 16.61
CA GLU A 83 -3.41 8.30 15.80
C GLU A 83 -3.45 6.76 15.86
N LEU A 84 -2.29 6.07 15.88
CA LEU A 84 -2.24 4.62 16.02
C LEU A 84 -2.84 4.19 17.37
N ARG A 85 -2.57 4.93 18.45
CA ARG A 85 -3.20 4.69 19.76
C ARG A 85 -4.69 4.95 19.71
N TRP A 86 -5.10 6.06 19.07
CA TRP A 86 -6.51 6.41 18.93
C TRP A 86 -7.28 5.30 18.19
N PHE A 87 -6.79 4.82 17.06
CA PHE A 87 -7.42 3.73 16.32
C PHE A 87 -7.52 2.43 17.14
N ARG A 88 -6.44 2.08 17.89
CA ARG A 88 -6.46 0.90 18.80
C ARG A 88 -7.52 1.03 19.88
N GLN A 89 -7.62 2.20 20.51
CA GLN A 89 -8.58 2.44 21.59
C GLN A 89 -10.04 2.43 21.12
N ASN A 90 -10.27 2.75 19.85
CA ASN A 90 -11.60 2.81 19.25
C ASN A 90 -11.99 1.55 18.45
N GLY A 91 -11.24 0.45 18.58
CA GLY A 91 -11.63 -0.87 18.07
C GLY A 91 -11.52 -1.05 16.56
N PHE A 92 -10.67 -0.28 15.88
CA PHE A 92 -10.45 -0.43 14.45
C PHE A 92 -9.67 -1.70 14.09
N GLU A 93 -9.94 -2.27 12.93
CA GLU A 93 -9.09 -3.27 12.32
C GLU A 93 -7.78 -2.61 11.86
N ILE A 94 -6.66 -3.02 12.47
CA ILE A 94 -5.34 -2.45 12.20
C ILE A 94 -4.42 -3.54 11.69
N VAL A 95 -3.92 -3.35 10.48
CA VAL A 95 -3.09 -4.34 9.79
C VAL A 95 -1.75 -3.73 9.37
N LYS A 96 -0.72 -4.53 9.34
CA LYS A 96 0.56 -4.13 8.74
C LYS A 96 0.45 -4.07 7.22
N ARG A 97 1.29 -3.24 6.59
CA ARG A 97 1.43 -3.19 5.12
C ARG A 97 1.57 -4.59 4.51
N SER A 98 2.40 -5.45 5.09
CA SER A 98 2.63 -6.82 4.60
C SER A 98 1.38 -7.71 4.70
N GLN A 99 0.56 -7.53 5.72
CA GLN A 99 -0.70 -8.26 5.85
C GLN A 99 -1.71 -7.80 4.80
N MET A 100 -1.81 -6.49 4.58
CA MET A 100 -2.69 -5.94 3.55
C MET A 100 -2.28 -6.44 2.14
N LEU A 101 -0.98 -6.48 1.84
CA LEU A 101 -0.49 -7.03 0.58
C LEU A 101 -0.82 -8.54 0.46
N GLY A 102 -0.74 -9.28 1.57
CA GLY A 102 -1.17 -10.67 1.65
C GLY A 102 -2.66 -10.83 1.34
N TYR A 103 -3.54 -9.99 1.87
CA TYR A 103 -4.97 -9.99 1.53
C TYR A 103 -5.21 -9.73 0.04
N LEU A 104 -4.49 -8.77 -0.54
CA LEU A 104 -4.59 -8.47 -1.97
C LEU A 104 -4.06 -9.58 -2.87
N SER A 105 -3.19 -10.45 -2.35
CA SER A 105 -2.64 -11.59 -3.08
C SER A 105 -3.60 -12.78 -3.19
N GLN A 106 -4.59 -12.86 -2.29
CA GLN A 106 -5.55 -13.96 -2.27
C GLN A 106 -6.34 -14.05 -3.58
N GLY A 107 -6.42 -15.25 -4.12
CA GLY A 107 -7.12 -15.52 -5.37
C GLY A 107 -6.44 -14.95 -6.63
N LYS A 108 -5.21 -14.42 -6.52
CA LYS A 108 -4.38 -13.98 -7.64
C LYS A 108 -3.27 -14.98 -7.92
N PHE A 109 -2.75 -14.99 -9.13
CA PHE A 109 -1.51 -15.67 -9.46
C PHE A 109 -0.35 -14.76 -9.11
N VAL A 110 0.31 -15.04 -7.98
CA VAL A 110 1.37 -14.18 -7.44
C VAL A 110 2.73 -14.62 -7.94
N ILE A 111 3.50 -13.65 -8.43
CA ILE A 111 4.92 -13.82 -8.75
C ILE A 111 5.70 -13.02 -7.71
N ALA A 112 6.25 -13.73 -6.73
CA ALA A 112 7.00 -13.15 -5.62
C ALA A 112 8.50 -13.22 -5.90
N VAL A 113 9.17 -12.07 -5.95
CA VAL A 113 10.61 -11.98 -6.21
C VAL A 113 11.36 -11.79 -4.91
N ALA A 114 12.08 -12.81 -4.47
CA ALA A 114 12.96 -12.79 -3.30
C ALA A 114 14.43 -12.63 -3.71
N GLY A 115 15.28 -12.22 -2.77
CA GLY A 115 16.73 -12.13 -2.97
C GLY A 115 17.35 -10.97 -2.22
N THR A 116 18.63 -11.09 -1.92
CA THR A 116 19.38 -10.04 -1.21
C THR A 116 19.52 -8.77 -2.06
N HIS A 117 19.71 -8.92 -3.37
CA HIS A 117 19.87 -7.82 -4.33
C HIS A 117 19.00 -8.04 -5.57
N GLY A 118 18.70 -6.96 -6.29
CA GLY A 118 18.01 -7.00 -7.57
C GLY A 118 16.50 -7.25 -7.52
N LYS A 119 15.88 -7.34 -6.34
CA LYS A 119 14.43 -7.54 -6.19
C LYS A 119 13.63 -6.57 -7.05
N THR A 120 13.82 -5.26 -6.86
CA THR A 120 13.08 -4.21 -7.59
C THR A 120 13.30 -4.29 -9.10
N THR A 121 14.53 -4.53 -9.54
CA THR A 121 14.85 -4.67 -10.97
C THR A 121 14.14 -5.88 -11.57
N THR A 122 14.22 -7.03 -10.92
CA THR A 122 13.58 -8.26 -11.38
C THR A 122 12.07 -8.16 -11.37
N THR A 123 11.48 -7.59 -10.30
CA THR A 123 10.03 -7.37 -10.22
C THR A 123 9.56 -6.41 -11.31
N THR A 124 10.35 -5.36 -11.61
CA THR A 124 10.06 -4.44 -12.72
C THR A 124 10.09 -5.15 -14.07
N LEU A 125 11.06 -6.02 -14.32
CA LEU A 125 11.14 -6.81 -15.55
C LEU A 125 9.94 -7.77 -15.67
N VAL A 126 9.59 -8.46 -14.60
CA VAL A 126 8.42 -9.34 -14.55
C VAL A 126 7.13 -8.54 -14.82
N ALA A 127 6.98 -7.37 -14.22
CA ALA A 127 5.84 -6.49 -14.47
C ALA A 127 5.78 -6.04 -15.93
N TRP A 128 6.91 -5.67 -16.51
CA TRP A 128 7.01 -5.26 -17.90
C TRP A 128 6.64 -6.38 -18.88
N LEU A 129 7.17 -7.59 -18.66
CA LEU A 129 6.83 -8.76 -19.46
C LEU A 129 5.35 -9.12 -19.35
N ASN A 130 4.81 -9.14 -18.13
CA ASN A 130 3.38 -9.39 -17.91
C ASN A 130 2.51 -8.36 -18.65
N HIS A 131 2.89 -7.08 -18.60
CA HIS A 131 2.15 -6.04 -19.29
C HIS A 131 2.18 -6.18 -20.81
N ARG A 132 3.34 -6.56 -21.39
CA ARG A 132 3.53 -6.65 -22.83
C ARG A 132 2.99 -7.95 -23.44
N VAL A 133 3.15 -9.08 -22.76
CA VAL A 133 2.87 -10.40 -23.33
C VAL A 133 1.49 -10.92 -22.98
N THR A 134 0.97 -10.57 -21.80
CA THR A 134 -0.23 -11.24 -21.26
C THR A 134 -1.43 -10.32 -21.09
N GLY A 135 -1.39 -9.09 -21.62
CA GLY A 135 -2.50 -8.13 -21.50
C GLY A 135 -2.65 -7.50 -20.11
N GLY A 136 -1.66 -7.66 -19.28
CA GLY A 136 -1.52 -6.93 -18.03
C GLY A 136 -1.80 -7.72 -16.76
N GLY A 137 -0.87 -7.59 -15.83
CA GLY A 137 -1.02 -7.91 -14.41
C GLY A 137 -0.63 -6.69 -13.59
N SER A 138 -1.03 -6.64 -12.34
CA SER A 138 -0.61 -5.59 -11.42
C SER A 138 0.77 -5.90 -10.84
N ALA A 139 1.50 -4.86 -10.42
CA ALA A 139 2.76 -5.03 -9.70
C ALA A 139 2.95 -3.94 -8.64
N PHE A 140 3.44 -4.36 -7.47
CA PHE A 140 3.91 -3.48 -6.40
C PHE A 140 5.43 -3.49 -6.42
N LEU A 141 6.03 -2.33 -6.66
CA LEU A 141 7.48 -2.17 -6.83
C LEU A 141 8.08 -1.49 -5.60
N GLY A 142 9.23 -1.95 -5.15
CA GLY A 142 9.98 -1.35 -4.03
C GLY A 142 10.70 -0.05 -4.37
N GLY A 143 10.46 0.51 -5.55
CA GLY A 143 11.00 1.78 -6.02
C GLY A 143 10.21 2.32 -7.21
N ILE A 144 10.49 3.57 -7.58
CA ILE A 144 9.89 4.17 -8.79
C ILE A 144 10.62 3.60 -10.01
N SER A 145 9.91 2.81 -10.79
CA SER A 145 10.42 2.26 -12.05
C SER A 145 10.48 3.35 -13.12
N ARG A 146 11.61 3.47 -13.81
CA ARG A 146 11.75 4.38 -14.95
C ARG A 146 10.82 4.00 -16.12
N ASN A 147 10.58 2.70 -16.32
CA ASN A 147 9.74 2.20 -17.42
C ASN A 147 8.25 2.53 -17.24
N PHE A 148 7.82 2.66 -15.99
CA PHE A 148 6.42 2.93 -15.63
C PHE A 148 6.22 4.32 -15.00
N SER A 149 7.31 5.03 -14.68
CA SER A 149 7.29 6.28 -13.90
C SER A 149 6.47 6.15 -12.61
N SER A 150 6.51 4.94 -11.99
CA SER A 150 5.62 4.58 -10.90
C SER A 150 6.21 3.46 -10.04
N ASN A 151 5.76 3.39 -8.80
CA ASN A 151 5.94 2.26 -7.88
C ASN A 151 4.77 1.27 -7.91
N LEU A 152 3.74 1.57 -8.70
CA LEU A 152 2.57 0.72 -8.92
C LEU A 152 2.34 0.54 -10.42
N VAL A 153 2.13 -0.70 -10.84
CA VAL A 153 1.63 -1.03 -12.18
C VAL A 153 0.24 -1.63 -12.00
N LEU A 154 -0.73 -1.09 -12.71
CA LEU A 154 -2.09 -1.59 -12.70
C LEU A 154 -2.39 -2.38 -13.96
N GLY A 155 -2.99 -3.54 -13.81
CA GLY A 155 -3.40 -4.40 -14.91
C GLY A 155 -4.72 -5.12 -14.61
N ARG A 156 -5.44 -5.49 -15.67
CA ARG A 156 -6.77 -6.14 -15.56
C ARG A 156 -6.70 -7.64 -15.28
N GLY A 157 -5.51 -8.23 -15.41
CA GLY A 157 -5.30 -9.68 -15.23
C GLY A 157 -5.22 -10.09 -13.76
N ARG A 158 -5.33 -11.40 -13.52
CA ARG A 158 -5.19 -11.99 -12.17
C ARG A 158 -3.74 -12.09 -11.68
N ARG A 159 -2.77 -11.73 -12.50
CA ARG A 159 -1.34 -11.79 -12.13
C ARG A 159 -0.97 -10.60 -11.26
N LEU A 160 -0.15 -10.89 -10.24
CA LEU A 160 0.36 -9.89 -9.31
C LEU A 160 1.86 -10.13 -9.10
N ALA A 161 2.70 -9.20 -9.55
CA ALA A 161 4.12 -9.23 -9.26
C ALA A 161 4.42 -8.40 -8.00
N VAL A 162 5.17 -8.96 -7.07
CA VAL A 162 5.51 -8.30 -5.80
C VAL A 162 6.94 -8.63 -5.39
N GLU A 163 7.55 -7.73 -4.63
CA GLU A 163 8.80 -8.04 -3.94
C GLU A 163 8.50 -8.83 -2.66
N ALA A 164 9.15 -9.97 -2.51
CA ALA A 164 9.13 -10.78 -1.30
C ALA A 164 10.30 -10.35 -0.40
N ASP A 165 10.08 -9.27 0.35
CA ASP A 165 11.11 -8.69 1.22
C ASP A 165 11.23 -9.46 2.53
N GLU A 166 12.48 -9.68 2.99
CA GLU A 166 12.80 -10.28 4.29
C GLU A 166 12.43 -9.36 5.45
N PHE A 167 12.42 -8.04 5.20
CA PHE A 167 12.06 -7.04 6.19
C PHE A 167 10.62 -7.28 6.67
N ASP A 168 10.44 -7.37 7.98
CA ASP A 168 9.15 -7.66 8.64
C ASP A 168 8.54 -9.03 8.23
N ARG A 169 9.33 -9.95 7.66
CA ARG A 169 8.90 -11.27 7.18
C ARG A 169 7.68 -11.19 6.25
N SER A 170 7.63 -10.15 5.41
CA SER A 170 6.50 -9.89 4.52
C SER A 170 6.25 -11.04 3.55
N PHE A 171 7.30 -11.75 3.12
CA PHE A 171 7.19 -12.90 2.22
C PHE A 171 6.33 -14.05 2.79
N LEU A 172 6.25 -14.22 4.12
CA LEU A 172 5.40 -15.24 4.77
C LEU A 172 3.90 -14.94 4.69
N ARG A 173 3.53 -13.76 4.24
CA ARG A 173 2.13 -13.31 4.13
C ARG A 173 1.59 -13.44 2.71
N LEU A 174 2.47 -13.65 1.74
CA LEU A 174 2.08 -13.84 0.34
C LEU A 174 1.60 -15.28 0.11
N TRP A 175 0.65 -15.44 -0.80
CA TRP A 175 0.14 -16.74 -1.27
C TRP A 175 0.52 -16.89 -2.74
N PRO A 176 1.79 -17.32 -3.04
CA PRO A 176 2.25 -17.49 -4.40
C PRO A 176 1.63 -18.71 -5.08
#